data_8c32b7fed8fdfa91df9295e3c400f0ee
#
_entry.id   8c32b7fed8fdfa91df9295e3c400f0ee
#
_cell.length_a   1.000
_cell.length_b   1.000
_cell.length_c   1.000
_cell.angle_alpha   90.00
_cell.angle_beta   90.00
_cell.angle_gamma   90.00
#
_symmetry.space_group_name_H-M   'P 1'
#
loop_
_entity.id
_entity.type
_entity.pdbx_description
1 polymer ?
#
loop_
_entity_poly.entity_id
_entity_poly.type
_entity_poly.pdbx_seq_one_letter_code
_entity_poly.pdbx_strand_id
1 'polypeptide(L)'
;KKVYAAFILAGGLILHGCNGIFDDLAINPNQPSMGAYFTSPSAVNDAVMTMYGYMSTQRCLGASGSKTTIIRSDEASSNSDYGKPGMFGADLNASYYTIEQPYTLMYTTASQASYIIETAPSVDFSGNEELRNAYMGEAYFWRAFAHYYLLINFRNISPIRQMPRNGDDYVRPLEKPAAVWNFIQEDLAHAKELLPVKGYWDSKNAGRVTKASPAALLGKAYLY
;
A
#
# COMPACT_ATOMS: atom_id res chain seq x y z
N LYS A 1 54.40 36.87 6.78
CA LYS A 1 53.81 36.29 5.54
C LYS A 1 53.79 34.76 5.55
N LYS A 2 54.82 34.05 6.10
CA LYS A 2 54.89 32.58 6.15
C LYS A 2 53.93 31.94 7.18
N VAL A 3 53.59 32.63 8.25
CA VAL A 3 52.68 32.13 9.30
C VAL A 3 51.24 32.14 8.82
N TYR A 4 50.79 33.12 8.02
CA TYR A 4 49.44 33.17 7.47
C TYR A 4 49.17 32.10 6.40
N ALA A 5 50.23 31.70 5.64
CA ALA A 5 50.10 30.62 4.67
C ALA A 5 49.88 29.26 5.34
N ALA A 6 50.49 29.01 6.51
CA ALA A 6 50.28 27.79 7.27
C ALA A 6 48.86 27.66 7.88
N PHE A 7 48.25 28.78 8.28
CA PHE A 7 46.88 28.81 8.78
C PHE A 7 45.84 28.58 7.68
N ILE A 8 46.08 29.07 6.45
CA ILE A 8 45.19 28.84 5.31
C ILE A 8 45.28 27.37 4.85
N LEU A 9 46.45 26.75 4.87
CA LEU A 9 46.57 25.33 4.56
C LEU A 9 45.93 24.42 5.62
N ALA A 10 46.03 24.76 6.91
CA ALA A 10 45.39 24.01 7.99
C ALA A 10 43.85 24.15 7.96
N GLY A 11 43.32 25.33 7.59
CA GLY A 11 41.88 25.56 7.45
C GLY A 11 41.27 24.85 6.25
N GLY A 12 42.04 24.65 5.18
CA GLY A 12 41.56 23.93 3.97
C GLY A 12 41.41 22.43 4.15
N LEU A 13 42.14 21.83 5.09
CA LEU A 13 42.04 20.39 5.38
C LEU A 13 40.83 19.99 6.27
N ILE A 14 40.19 20.95 6.91
CA ILE A 14 39.01 20.71 7.77
C ILE A 14 37.71 20.70 6.97
N LEU A 15 37.69 21.18 5.71
CA LEU A 15 36.52 21.25 4.86
C LEU A 15 36.27 19.98 4.01
N HIS A 16 37.12 18.99 4.10
CA HIS A 16 36.84 17.64 3.54
C HIS A 16 36.08 16.82 4.59
N GLY A 17 34.94 17.36 5.05
CA GLY A 17 34.06 16.68 5.99
C GLY A 17 33.33 15.54 5.30
N CYS A 18 33.54 14.40 5.81
CA CYS A 18 32.59 13.32 6.13
C CYS A 18 31.29 13.22 5.31
N ASN A 19 31.29 13.34 3.99
CA ASN A 19 30.08 13.04 3.21
C ASN A 19 29.78 11.54 3.16
N GLY A 20 30.74 10.65 3.41
CA GLY A 20 30.51 9.20 3.42
C GLY A 20 30.08 8.61 4.75
N ILE A 21 30.46 9.24 5.89
CA ILE A 21 30.16 8.69 7.23
C ILE A 21 28.68 8.87 7.60
N PHE A 22 28.03 9.89 7.10
CA PHE A 22 26.61 10.11 7.37
C PHE A 22 25.69 9.20 6.54
N ASP A 23 26.11 8.82 5.35
CA ASP A 23 25.35 7.88 4.51
C ASP A 23 25.35 6.47 5.13
N ASP A 24 26.47 6.04 5.72
CA ASP A 24 26.56 4.77 6.44
C ASP A 24 25.79 4.78 7.78
N LEU A 25 25.70 5.92 8.45
CA LEU A 25 24.92 6.08 9.70
C LEU A 25 23.41 6.15 9.45
N ALA A 26 22.98 6.51 8.26
CA ALA A 26 21.57 6.52 7.87
C ALA A 26 21.03 5.10 7.61
N ILE A 27 21.91 4.12 7.42
CA ILE A 27 21.52 2.72 7.25
C ILE A 27 21.42 2.09 8.64
N ASN A 28 20.18 1.86 9.10
CA ASN A 28 19.95 1.09 10.32
C ASN A 28 20.40 -0.37 10.09
N PRO A 29 21.51 -0.86 10.71
CA PRO A 29 22.01 -2.21 10.47
C PRO A 29 21.05 -3.31 10.94
N ASN A 30 20.04 -2.95 11.75
CA ASN A 30 19.01 -3.86 12.25
C ASN A 30 17.71 -3.80 11.42
N GLN A 31 17.63 -2.90 10.45
CA GLN A 31 16.54 -2.87 9.48
C GLN A 31 17.09 -3.18 8.09
N PRO A 32 16.75 -4.34 7.50
CA PRO A 32 17.13 -4.60 6.12
C PRO A 32 16.63 -3.47 5.24
N SER A 33 17.47 -2.96 4.37
CA SER A 33 17.04 -2.03 3.33
C SER A 33 15.89 -2.68 2.55
N MET A 34 14.96 -1.88 2.08
CA MET A 34 13.79 -2.41 1.34
C MET A 34 14.20 -3.35 0.20
N GLY A 35 15.33 -3.09 -0.48
CA GLY A 35 15.89 -3.97 -1.50
C GLY A 35 16.48 -5.29 -0.96
N ALA A 36 16.87 -5.34 0.32
CA ALA A 36 17.38 -6.55 0.94
C ALA A 36 16.26 -7.50 1.46
N TYR A 37 15.03 -7.03 1.55
CA TYR A 37 13.90 -7.83 2.05
C TYR A 37 13.38 -8.82 0.99
N PHE A 38 13.29 -8.40 -0.28
CA PHE A 38 12.75 -9.23 -1.37
C PHE A 38 13.86 -10.02 -2.07
N THR A 39 14.42 -10.99 -1.39
CA THR A 39 15.50 -11.84 -1.93
C THR A 39 15.01 -13.20 -2.40
N SER A 40 13.76 -13.54 -2.17
CA SER A 40 13.21 -14.87 -2.50
C SER A 40 11.71 -14.82 -2.79
N PRO A 41 11.18 -15.81 -3.52
CA PRO A 41 9.73 -15.97 -3.72
C PRO A 41 8.93 -16.06 -2.42
N SER A 42 9.51 -16.67 -1.37
CA SER A 42 8.89 -16.73 -0.04
C SER A 42 8.70 -15.34 0.56
N ALA A 43 9.69 -14.47 0.48
CA ALA A 43 9.59 -13.10 0.99
C ALA A 43 8.53 -12.29 0.24
N VAL A 44 8.41 -12.49 -1.07
CA VAL A 44 7.32 -11.88 -1.86
C VAL A 44 5.96 -12.42 -1.41
N ASN A 45 5.84 -13.74 -1.19
CA ASN A 45 4.61 -14.34 -0.67
C ASN A 45 4.22 -13.76 0.70
N ASP A 46 5.17 -13.62 1.61
CA ASP A 46 4.91 -13.09 2.95
C ASP A 46 4.42 -11.63 2.89
N ALA A 47 4.96 -10.84 1.97
CA ALA A 47 4.49 -9.50 1.72
C ALA A 47 3.08 -9.47 1.13
N VAL A 48 2.75 -10.39 0.22
CA VAL A 48 1.39 -10.57 -0.31
C VAL A 48 0.44 -10.95 0.81
N MET A 49 0.81 -11.95 1.65
CA MET A 49 -0.02 -12.40 2.77
C MET A 49 -0.23 -11.30 3.82
N THR A 50 0.72 -10.38 3.98
CA THR A 50 0.57 -9.21 4.85
C THR A 50 -0.59 -8.33 4.41
N MET A 51 -0.81 -8.14 3.10
CA MET A 51 -1.95 -7.38 2.58
C MET A 51 -3.30 -8.05 2.93
N TYR A 52 -3.40 -9.39 2.80
CA TYR A 52 -4.57 -10.12 3.28
C TYR A 52 -4.77 -9.95 4.78
N GLY A 53 -3.68 -9.96 5.54
CA GLY A 53 -3.70 -9.70 6.99
C GLY A 53 -4.29 -8.33 7.30
N TYR A 54 -3.85 -7.27 6.64
CA TYR A 54 -4.40 -5.92 6.83
C TYR A 54 -5.90 -5.86 6.55
N MET A 55 -6.36 -6.47 5.47
CA MET A 55 -7.78 -6.48 5.10
C MET A 55 -8.64 -7.24 6.08
N SER A 56 -8.16 -8.35 6.64
CA SER A 56 -8.90 -9.21 7.56
C SER A 56 -8.98 -8.69 9.00
N THR A 57 -8.20 -7.66 9.35
CA THR A 57 -8.21 -7.12 10.71
C THR A 57 -9.55 -6.49 11.08
N GLN A 58 -9.86 -6.49 12.38
CA GLN A 58 -10.99 -5.74 12.90
C GLN A 58 -10.93 -4.24 12.57
N ARG A 59 -9.70 -3.72 12.43
CA ARG A 59 -9.43 -2.30 12.16
C ARG A 59 -9.68 -1.89 10.72
N CYS A 60 -9.80 -2.84 9.79
CA CYS A 60 -10.04 -2.56 8.37
C CYS A 60 -11.45 -3.01 7.96
N LEU A 61 -11.57 -4.11 7.21
CA LEU A 61 -12.85 -4.59 6.69
C LEU A 61 -13.64 -5.42 7.71
N GLY A 62 -13.03 -5.87 8.79
CA GLY A 62 -13.68 -6.67 9.83
C GLY A 62 -14.77 -5.88 10.56
N ALA A 63 -14.40 -5.14 11.61
CA ALA A 63 -15.38 -4.42 12.42
C ALA A 63 -15.47 -2.93 12.05
N SER A 64 -14.35 -2.22 11.92
CA SER A 64 -14.37 -0.76 11.72
C SER A 64 -14.97 -0.36 10.38
N GLY A 65 -14.50 -0.93 9.27
CA GLY A 65 -15.02 -0.61 7.95
C GLY A 65 -16.47 -1.01 7.77
N SER A 66 -16.84 -2.23 8.20
CA SER A 66 -18.20 -2.73 8.10
C SER A 66 -19.17 -1.93 8.98
N LYS A 67 -18.80 -1.65 10.22
CA LYS A 67 -19.65 -0.88 11.13
C LYS A 67 -19.92 0.53 10.61
N THR A 68 -18.87 1.23 10.16
CA THR A 68 -19.03 2.58 9.62
C THR A 68 -19.97 2.62 8.42
N THR A 69 -19.93 1.61 7.58
CA THR A 69 -20.81 1.54 6.40
C THR A 69 -22.25 1.21 6.79
N ILE A 70 -22.45 0.19 7.62
CA ILE A 70 -23.78 -0.33 7.97
C ILE A 70 -24.52 0.64 8.93
N ILE A 71 -23.86 1.19 9.92
CA ILE A 71 -24.45 2.11 10.91
C ILE A 71 -24.88 3.45 10.28
N ARG A 72 -24.27 3.80 9.13
CA ARG A 72 -24.64 5.00 8.36
C ARG A 72 -25.80 4.77 7.41
N SER A 73 -26.34 3.59 7.36
CA SER A 73 -27.57 3.25 6.64
C SER A 73 -28.74 3.13 7.62
N ASP A 74 -29.93 2.91 7.09
CA ASP A 74 -31.16 2.61 7.84
C ASP A 74 -31.25 1.13 8.27
N GLU A 75 -30.27 0.30 7.85
CA GLU A 75 -30.29 -1.14 8.10
C GLU A 75 -29.89 -1.51 9.53
N ALA A 76 -29.11 -0.65 10.23
CA ALA A 76 -28.63 -0.95 11.57
C ALA A 76 -28.46 0.29 12.45
N SER A 77 -28.65 0.10 13.75
CA SER A 77 -28.32 1.07 14.78
C SER A 77 -27.42 0.44 15.85
N SER A 78 -26.64 1.25 16.55
CA SER A 78 -25.77 0.78 17.63
C SER A 78 -25.87 1.69 18.83
N ASN A 79 -26.05 1.10 20.01
CA ASN A 79 -26.09 1.81 21.30
C ASN A 79 -24.73 1.87 21.99
N SER A 80 -23.68 1.29 21.40
CA SER A 80 -22.33 1.32 21.93
C SER A 80 -21.56 2.55 21.47
N ASP A 81 -20.43 2.83 22.12
CA ASP A 81 -19.48 3.88 21.67
C ASP A 81 -19.03 3.71 20.23
N TYR A 82 -19.07 2.48 19.71
CA TYR A 82 -18.84 2.19 18.28
C TYR A 82 -19.97 2.69 17.37
N GLY A 83 -21.12 3.03 17.92
CA GLY A 83 -22.26 3.54 17.19
C GLY A 83 -22.44 5.05 17.28
N LYS A 84 -21.57 5.75 18.02
CA LYS A 84 -21.61 7.22 18.13
C LYS A 84 -21.46 7.96 16.80
N PRO A 85 -20.74 7.43 15.77
CA PRO A 85 -20.79 8.00 14.42
C PRO A 85 -22.08 7.65 13.70
N GLY A 86 -23.08 7.17 14.41
CA GLY A 86 -24.38 6.84 13.85
C GLY A 86 -24.90 7.98 12.99
N MET A 87 -25.38 7.61 11.83
CA MET A 87 -26.08 8.42 10.85
C MET A 87 -25.82 9.93 10.96
N PHE A 88 -24.74 10.41 10.38
CA PHE A 88 -24.50 11.86 10.19
C PHE A 88 -24.34 12.69 11.50
N GLY A 89 -24.05 12.07 12.63
CA GLY A 89 -23.79 12.76 13.89
C GLY A 89 -22.56 13.66 13.83
N ALA A 90 -22.55 14.70 14.68
CA ALA A 90 -21.44 15.66 14.78
C ALA A 90 -20.11 15.02 15.22
N ASP A 91 -20.17 13.81 15.78
CA ASP A 91 -19.00 13.05 16.23
C ASP A 91 -18.25 12.33 15.08
N LEU A 92 -18.83 12.31 13.88
CA LEU A 92 -18.17 11.73 12.71
C LEU A 92 -17.11 12.67 12.17
N ASN A 93 -15.87 12.49 12.59
CA ASN A 93 -14.72 13.27 12.13
C ASN A 93 -13.58 12.36 11.65
N ALA A 94 -12.58 12.95 10.98
CA ALA A 94 -11.48 12.22 10.38
C ALA A 94 -10.61 11.45 11.38
N SER A 95 -10.57 11.88 12.64
CA SER A 95 -9.80 11.24 13.71
C SER A 95 -10.59 10.13 14.42
N TYR A 96 -11.83 9.90 14.04
CA TYR A 96 -12.58 8.82 14.60
C TYR A 96 -12.02 7.47 14.15
N TYR A 97 -11.67 6.61 15.09
CA TYR A 97 -10.87 5.41 14.82
C TYR A 97 -11.48 4.46 13.79
N THR A 98 -12.81 4.39 13.66
CA THR A 98 -13.45 3.57 12.62
C THR A 98 -13.36 4.18 11.21
N ILE A 99 -12.94 5.42 11.11
CA ILE A 99 -12.66 6.13 9.86
C ILE A 99 -11.16 6.11 9.59
N GLU A 100 -10.36 6.53 10.57
CA GLU A 100 -8.90 6.67 10.46
C GLU A 100 -8.21 5.33 10.20
N GLN A 101 -8.60 4.26 10.93
CA GLN A 101 -7.93 2.96 10.81
C GLN A 101 -8.09 2.30 9.42
N PRO A 102 -9.31 2.19 8.84
CA PRO A 102 -9.44 1.70 7.46
C PRO A 102 -8.71 2.59 6.45
N TYR A 103 -8.76 3.92 6.62
CA TYR A 103 -8.04 4.86 5.76
C TYR A 103 -6.54 4.56 5.76
N THR A 104 -5.92 4.48 6.93
CA THR A 104 -4.49 4.21 7.09
C THR A 104 -4.10 2.84 6.53
N LEU A 105 -4.89 1.79 6.83
CA LEU A 105 -4.60 0.43 6.37
C LEU A 105 -4.76 0.28 4.84
N MET A 106 -5.70 0.99 4.23
CA MET A 106 -5.83 1.01 2.76
C MET A 106 -4.61 1.66 2.10
N TYR A 107 -4.11 2.79 2.61
CA TYR A 107 -2.89 3.40 2.11
C TYR A 107 -1.65 2.53 2.36
N THR A 108 -1.56 1.87 3.51
CA THR A 108 -0.50 0.91 3.81
C THR A 108 -0.51 -0.25 2.81
N THR A 109 -1.69 -0.79 2.52
CA THR A 109 -1.87 -1.85 1.51
C THR A 109 -1.47 -1.39 0.12
N ALA A 110 -1.88 -0.19 -0.28
CA ALA A 110 -1.50 0.37 -1.58
C ALA A 110 0.02 0.58 -1.71
N SER A 111 0.69 1.04 -0.64
CA SER A 111 2.15 1.16 -0.59
C SER A 111 2.84 -0.20 -0.69
N GLN A 112 2.39 -1.18 0.09
CA GLN A 112 2.92 -2.55 0.06
C GLN A 112 2.75 -3.19 -1.32
N ALA A 113 1.59 -3.02 -1.93
CA ALA A 113 1.31 -3.52 -3.27
C ALA A 113 2.23 -2.88 -4.33
N SER A 114 2.40 -1.55 -4.28
CA SER A 114 3.32 -0.85 -5.18
C SER A 114 4.75 -1.35 -5.02
N TYR A 115 5.17 -1.63 -3.80
CA TYR A 115 6.48 -2.19 -3.54
C TYR A 115 6.67 -3.59 -4.16
N ILE A 116 5.68 -4.48 -4.02
CA ILE A 116 5.72 -5.81 -4.64
C ILE A 116 5.78 -5.68 -6.17
N ILE A 117 4.97 -4.83 -6.77
CA ILE A 117 4.92 -4.62 -8.22
C ILE A 117 6.28 -4.15 -8.76
N GLU A 118 6.97 -3.28 -8.04
CA GLU A 118 8.28 -2.76 -8.46
C GLU A 118 9.42 -3.76 -8.25
N THR A 119 9.36 -4.61 -7.23
CA THR A 119 10.49 -5.45 -6.82
C THR A 119 10.39 -6.91 -7.25
N ALA A 120 9.19 -7.49 -7.31
CA ALA A 120 9.01 -8.89 -7.67
C ALA A 120 9.61 -9.27 -9.05
N PRO A 121 9.66 -8.37 -10.07
CA PRO A 121 10.32 -8.69 -11.34
C PRO A 121 11.82 -8.97 -11.22
N SER A 122 12.50 -8.44 -10.20
CA SER A 122 13.94 -8.65 -9.95
C SER A 122 14.26 -9.87 -9.08
N VAL A 123 13.25 -10.49 -8.49
CA VAL A 123 13.42 -11.69 -7.64
C VAL A 123 13.53 -12.93 -8.53
N ASP A 124 14.48 -13.80 -8.20
CA ASP A 124 14.64 -15.09 -8.88
C ASP A 124 13.55 -16.09 -8.41
N PHE A 125 12.62 -16.39 -9.28
CA PHE A 125 11.59 -17.40 -9.08
C PHE A 125 12.01 -18.79 -9.64
N SER A 126 13.29 -18.97 -10.02
CA SER A 126 13.81 -20.22 -10.57
C SER A 126 12.98 -20.76 -11.76
N GLY A 127 12.58 -19.86 -12.66
CA GLY A 127 11.76 -20.17 -13.83
C GLY A 127 10.27 -20.32 -13.58
N ASN A 128 9.80 -20.21 -12.34
CA ASN A 128 8.37 -20.25 -12.04
C ASN A 128 7.71 -18.88 -12.25
N GLU A 129 7.57 -18.50 -13.50
CA GLU A 129 6.96 -17.24 -13.91
C GLU A 129 5.46 -17.15 -13.57
N GLU A 130 4.78 -18.29 -13.58
CA GLU A 130 3.35 -18.33 -13.23
C GLU A 130 3.13 -17.92 -11.78
N LEU A 131 3.97 -18.39 -10.85
CA LEU A 131 3.91 -17.98 -9.45
C LEU A 131 4.25 -16.50 -9.25
N ARG A 132 5.30 -16.01 -9.96
CA ARG A 132 5.64 -14.57 -9.93
C ARG A 132 4.46 -13.73 -10.40
N ASN A 133 3.86 -14.12 -11.53
CA ASN A 133 2.71 -13.42 -12.11
C ASN A 133 1.51 -13.46 -11.18
N ALA A 134 1.26 -14.60 -10.51
CA ALA A 134 0.21 -14.72 -9.52
C ALA A 134 0.38 -13.70 -8.37
N TYR A 135 1.58 -13.60 -7.79
CA TYR A 135 1.86 -12.65 -6.71
C TYR A 135 1.76 -11.19 -7.16
N MET A 136 2.26 -10.88 -8.35
CA MET A 136 2.11 -9.55 -8.94
C MET A 136 0.64 -9.22 -9.22
N GLY A 137 -0.12 -10.18 -9.72
CA GLY A 137 -1.55 -10.03 -9.97
C GLY A 137 -2.34 -9.76 -8.67
N GLU A 138 -1.95 -10.41 -7.57
CA GLU A 138 -2.52 -10.13 -6.25
C GLU A 138 -2.17 -8.72 -5.77
N ALA A 139 -0.93 -8.28 -5.99
CA ALA A 139 -0.52 -6.92 -5.63
C ALA A 139 -1.30 -5.86 -6.43
N TYR A 140 -1.45 -6.02 -7.75
CA TYR A 140 -2.29 -5.14 -8.55
C TYR A 140 -3.75 -5.12 -8.08
N PHE A 141 -4.31 -6.29 -7.77
CA PHE A 141 -5.68 -6.37 -7.25
C PHE A 141 -5.84 -5.62 -5.93
N TRP A 142 -4.94 -5.84 -4.97
CA TRP A 142 -5.02 -5.19 -3.66
C TRP A 142 -4.77 -3.69 -3.72
N ARG A 143 -3.89 -3.22 -4.63
CA ARG A 143 -3.71 -1.80 -4.87
C ARG A 143 -4.97 -1.15 -5.43
N ALA A 144 -5.58 -1.77 -6.42
CA ALA A 144 -6.84 -1.33 -6.99
C ALA A 144 -7.97 -1.33 -5.95
N PHE A 145 -8.10 -2.40 -5.16
CA PHE A 145 -9.11 -2.50 -4.12
C PHE A 145 -8.96 -1.43 -3.05
N ALA A 146 -7.73 -1.18 -2.62
CA ALA A 146 -7.44 -0.12 -1.64
C ALA A 146 -7.87 1.26 -2.16
N HIS A 147 -7.50 1.60 -3.40
CA HIS A 147 -7.90 2.87 -4.00
C HIS A 147 -9.40 2.94 -4.30
N TYR A 148 -10.03 1.84 -4.70
CA TYR A 148 -11.48 1.75 -4.83
C TYR A 148 -12.16 2.10 -3.50
N TYR A 149 -11.75 1.47 -2.39
CA TYR A 149 -12.32 1.75 -1.06
C TYR A 149 -12.11 3.21 -0.65
N LEU A 150 -10.89 3.72 -0.82
CA LEU A 150 -10.55 5.12 -0.51
C LEU A 150 -11.40 6.10 -1.33
N LEU A 151 -11.55 5.85 -2.63
CA LEU A 151 -12.26 6.74 -3.53
C LEU A 151 -13.76 6.83 -3.22
N ILE A 152 -14.41 5.69 -2.97
CA ILE A 152 -15.85 5.69 -2.67
C ILE A 152 -16.18 6.28 -1.29
N ASN A 153 -15.26 6.20 -0.31
CA ASN A 153 -15.50 6.70 1.03
C ASN A 153 -15.00 8.14 1.24
N PHE A 154 -13.90 8.54 0.58
CA PHE A 154 -13.23 9.82 0.81
C PHE A 154 -13.24 10.75 -0.41
N ARG A 155 -13.63 10.29 -1.55
CA ARG A 155 -13.83 11.01 -2.81
C ARG A 155 -12.56 11.62 -3.42
N ASN A 156 -11.89 12.52 -2.71
CA ASN A 156 -10.63 13.12 -3.17
C ASN A 156 -9.48 12.43 -2.44
N ILE A 157 -8.66 11.72 -3.17
CA ILE A 157 -7.53 10.96 -2.62
C ILE A 157 -6.26 11.20 -3.40
N SER A 158 -5.13 10.90 -2.79
CA SER A 158 -3.80 10.91 -3.42
C SER A 158 -3.40 9.48 -3.74
N PRO A 159 -3.51 9.00 -4.98
CA PRO A 159 -3.23 7.60 -5.29
C PRO A 159 -1.73 7.29 -5.16
N ILE A 160 -1.43 6.10 -4.67
CA ILE A 160 -0.08 5.55 -4.60
C ILE A 160 0.18 4.72 -5.85
N ARG A 161 0.83 5.33 -6.84
CA ARG A 161 1.15 4.68 -8.12
C ARG A 161 2.48 3.93 -8.06
N GLN A 162 3.39 4.43 -7.26
CA GLN A 162 4.73 3.89 -7.07
C GLN A 162 5.15 4.01 -5.61
N MET A 163 6.14 3.21 -5.23
CA MET A 163 6.71 3.26 -3.89
C MET A 163 7.38 4.61 -3.63
N PRO A 164 7.12 5.27 -2.48
CA PRO A 164 7.87 6.44 -2.05
C PRO A 164 9.34 6.09 -1.83
N ARG A 165 10.26 6.86 -2.40
CA ARG A 165 11.70 6.65 -2.28
C ARG A 165 12.39 7.70 -1.43
N ASN A 166 11.79 8.87 -1.31
CA ASN A 166 12.31 10.01 -0.55
C ASN A 166 11.17 10.76 0.14
N GLY A 167 11.53 11.75 0.98
CA GLY A 167 10.56 12.52 1.76
C GLY A 167 9.52 13.25 0.92
N ASP A 168 9.89 13.74 -0.25
CA ASP A 168 9.01 14.50 -1.14
C ASP A 168 7.93 13.62 -1.77
N ASP A 169 8.21 12.34 -1.96
CA ASP A 169 7.24 11.37 -2.51
C ASP A 169 6.05 11.12 -1.59
N TYR A 170 6.14 11.51 -0.32
CA TYR A 170 5.01 11.42 0.62
C TYR A 170 4.05 12.59 0.50
N VAL A 171 4.47 13.71 -0.10
CA VAL A 171 3.62 14.87 -0.35
C VAL A 171 3.00 14.75 -1.74
N ARG A 172 1.83 14.15 -1.81
CA ARG A 172 1.13 13.92 -3.07
C ARG A 172 -0.13 14.77 -3.17
N PRO A 173 -0.39 15.39 -4.31
CA PRO A 173 -1.62 16.14 -4.52
C PRO A 173 -2.83 15.21 -4.54
N LEU A 174 -3.98 15.74 -4.14
CA LEU A 174 -5.26 15.09 -4.36
C LEU A 174 -5.56 15.07 -5.86
N GLU A 175 -5.99 13.93 -6.36
CA GLU A 175 -6.38 13.77 -7.77
C GLU A 175 -7.90 13.84 -7.95
N LYS A 176 -8.32 14.20 -9.16
CA LYS A 176 -9.74 14.15 -9.53
C LYS A 176 -10.24 12.70 -9.57
N PRO A 177 -11.47 12.43 -9.11
CA PRO A 177 -12.01 11.07 -9.09
C PRO A 177 -11.88 10.32 -10.41
N ALA A 178 -12.10 10.96 -11.56
CA ALA A 178 -11.97 10.32 -12.86
C ALA A 178 -10.55 9.78 -13.14
N ALA A 179 -9.50 10.50 -12.74
CA ALA A 179 -8.13 10.03 -12.90
C ALA A 179 -7.82 8.82 -12.01
N VAL A 180 -8.40 8.81 -10.81
CA VAL A 180 -8.25 7.68 -9.88
C VAL A 180 -9.04 6.45 -10.37
N TRP A 181 -10.23 6.65 -10.93
CA TRP A 181 -11.01 5.55 -11.56
C TRP A 181 -10.23 4.90 -12.70
N ASN A 182 -9.61 5.68 -13.58
CA ASN A 182 -8.79 5.14 -14.65
C ASN A 182 -7.64 4.30 -14.09
N PHE A 183 -6.96 4.79 -13.06
CA PHE A 183 -5.88 4.06 -12.40
C PHE A 183 -6.35 2.73 -11.78
N ILE A 184 -7.50 2.73 -11.11
CA ILE A 184 -8.10 1.50 -10.56
C ILE A 184 -8.41 0.50 -11.68
N GLN A 185 -8.96 0.96 -12.80
CA GLN A 185 -9.30 0.10 -13.94
C GLN A 185 -8.05 -0.49 -14.60
N GLU A 186 -6.97 0.29 -14.74
CA GLU A 186 -5.67 -0.17 -15.24
C GLU A 186 -5.10 -1.28 -14.35
N ASP A 187 -5.07 -1.06 -13.04
CA ASP A 187 -4.59 -2.07 -12.07
C ASP A 187 -5.44 -3.35 -12.12
N LEU A 188 -6.76 -3.22 -12.22
CA LEU A 188 -7.64 -4.38 -12.33
C LEU A 188 -7.47 -5.14 -13.66
N ALA A 189 -7.16 -4.44 -14.75
CA ALA A 189 -6.82 -5.08 -16.01
C ALA A 189 -5.52 -5.90 -15.89
N HIS A 190 -4.46 -5.31 -15.33
CA HIS A 190 -3.22 -6.03 -15.04
C HIS A 190 -3.43 -7.23 -14.11
N ALA A 191 -4.19 -7.05 -13.03
CA ALA A 191 -4.52 -8.14 -12.13
C ALA A 191 -5.25 -9.29 -12.86
N LYS A 192 -6.21 -8.97 -13.72
CA LYS A 192 -6.96 -9.96 -14.50
C LYS A 192 -6.08 -10.75 -15.48
N GLU A 193 -5.06 -10.12 -16.04
CA GLU A 193 -4.10 -10.80 -16.93
C GLU A 193 -3.20 -11.76 -16.16
N LEU A 194 -2.66 -11.31 -15.02
CA LEU A 194 -1.63 -12.00 -14.26
C LEU A 194 -2.16 -13.07 -13.30
N LEU A 195 -3.37 -12.88 -12.76
CA LEU A 195 -3.93 -13.80 -11.78
C LEU A 195 -4.30 -15.15 -12.37
N PRO A 196 -4.11 -16.24 -11.60
CA PRO A 196 -4.50 -17.57 -12.01
C PRO A 196 -6.03 -17.76 -12.01
N VAL A 197 -6.47 -18.79 -12.69
CA VAL A 197 -7.86 -19.24 -12.68
C VAL A 197 -8.20 -19.95 -11.35
N LYS A 198 -9.49 -20.09 -11.07
CA LYS A 198 -9.97 -20.88 -9.93
C LYS A 198 -9.42 -22.32 -10.00
N GLY A 199 -8.90 -22.81 -8.88
CA GLY A 199 -8.31 -24.15 -8.77
C GLY A 199 -6.79 -24.17 -8.85
N TYR A 200 -6.13 -23.08 -9.16
CA TYR A 200 -4.66 -22.97 -9.10
C TYR A 200 -4.13 -23.08 -7.67
N TRP A 201 -4.76 -22.40 -6.73
CA TRP A 201 -4.36 -22.40 -5.34
C TRP A 201 -4.79 -23.71 -4.65
N ASP A 202 -3.88 -24.29 -3.90
CA ASP A 202 -4.14 -25.48 -3.06
C ASP A 202 -5.06 -25.14 -1.87
N SER A 203 -5.41 -26.17 -1.08
CA SER A 203 -6.30 -26.00 0.07
C SER A 203 -5.76 -25.05 1.15
N LYS A 204 -4.42 -24.91 1.29
CA LYS A 204 -3.79 -24.01 2.26
C LYS A 204 -3.88 -22.55 1.81
N ASN A 205 -3.97 -22.35 0.52
CA ASN A 205 -4.10 -21.05 -0.14
C ASN A 205 -5.53 -20.77 -0.61
N ALA A 206 -6.50 -21.54 -0.16
CA ALA A 206 -7.91 -21.32 -0.46
C ALA A 206 -8.35 -19.94 0.03
N GLY A 207 -9.01 -19.18 -0.82
CA GLY A 207 -9.43 -17.82 -0.52
C GLY A 207 -8.52 -16.72 -1.09
N ARG A 208 -7.36 -17.06 -1.64
CA ARG A 208 -6.56 -16.10 -2.43
C ARG A 208 -7.32 -15.67 -3.68
N VAL A 209 -7.10 -14.43 -4.08
CA VAL A 209 -7.77 -13.88 -5.27
C VAL A 209 -7.38 -14.64 -6.53
N THR A 210 -8.31 -14.72 -7.45
CA THR A 210 -8.17 -15.36 -8.74
C THR A 210 -8.64 -14.42 -9.84
N LYS A 211 -8.47 -14.78 -11.08
CA LYS A 211 -8.87 -13.99 -12.26
C LYS A 211 -10.31 -13.47 -12.22
N ALA A 212 -11.20 -14.14 -11.48
CA ALA A 212 -12.59 -13.71 -11.31
C ALA A 212 -12.72 -12.48 -10.38
N SER A 213 -11.81 -12.32 -9.41
CA SER A 213 -11.88 -11.23 -8.42
C SER A 213 -11.74 -9.84 -9.05
N PRO A 214 -10.70 -9.55 -9.86
CA PRO A 214 -10.59 -8.26 -10.53
C PRO A 214 -11.70 -8.05 -11.57
N ALA A 215 -12.18 -9.11 -12.24
CA ALA A 215 -13.29 -8.98 -13.18
C ALA A 215 -14.59 -8.52 -12.50
N ALA A 216 -14.88 -9.06 -11.32
CA ALA A 216 -16.05 -8.66 -10.53
C ALA A 216 -15.92 -7.21 -10.01
N LEU A 217 -14.74 -6.84 -9.49
CA LEU A 217 -14.51 -5.47 -9.01
C LEU A 217 -14.51 -4.45 -10.15
N LEU A 218 -13.98 -4.82 -11.33
CA LEU A 218 -14.01 -3.97 -12.52
C LEU A 218 -15.44 -3.71 -12.98
N GLY A 219 -16.29 -4.76 -13.02
CA GLY A 219 -17.72 -4.59 -13.31
C GLY A 219 -18.39 -3.63 -12.33
N LYS A 220 -18.04 -3.69 -11.04
CA LYS A 220 -18.54 -2.76 -10.02
C LYS A 220 -17.98 -1.34 -10.21
N ALA A 221 -16.71 -1.19 -10.58
CA ALA A 221 -16.07 0.11 -10.82
C ALA A 221 -16.68 0.86 -12.03
N TYR A 222 -17.22 0.15 -13.01
CA TYR A 222 -17.92 0.78 -14.16
C TYR A 222 -19.32 1.32 -13.84
N LEU A 223 -19.84 1.03 -12.65
CA LEU A 223 -21.15 1.57 -12.20
C LEU A 223 -21.02 2.94 -11.53
N TYR A 224 -19.80 3.40 -11.24
CA TYR A 224 -19.50 4.69 -10.62
C TYR A 224 -18.88 5.67 -11.62
#